data_1b8082f6c27f969c92c8308bddfd472a
#
_entry.id   1b8082f6c27f969c92c8308bddfd472a
#
_cell.length_a   1.000
_cell.length_b   1.000
_cell.length_c   1.000
_cell.angle_alpha   90.00
_cell.angle_beta   90.00
_cell.angle_gamma   90.00
#
_symmetry.space_group_name_H-M   'P 1'
#
loop_
_entity.id
_entity.type
_entity.pdbx_description
1 polymer ?
#
loop_
_entity_poly.entity_id
_entity_poly.type
_entity_poly.pdbx_seq_one_letter_code
_entity_poly.pdbx_strand_id
1 'polypeptide(L)'
;LDCFEYSFGRGVRMSEEKAIAIGEAFAGQGVELSVHAPYFINFANPDDEMAAKSYAYVLDSGKMVKLMGGERVVFHPAAQGKAGREEAVGKTEERLKILRDYIYLNDMQDMKFCPETMGKLAQIGTVEEIVRFCKIDPVYTPCVDFGHINAREQGSLKTVEDYLSRLSYMVDELGYERMKHFHAHFSKIMYSAKGEVKHLTFADTVYGPEFYPLAIALKQLKLQPYIVSESAGTQIEDAGEMKRIYESL
;
A
#
# COMPACT_ATOMS: atom_id res chain seq x y z
N LEU A 1 2.66 -2.48 -19.34
CA LEU A 1 2.25 -2.22 -17.96
C LEU A 1 1.70 -0.80 -17.86
N ASP A 2 0.76 -0.57 -16.94
CA ASP A 2 -0.03 0.66 -16.93
C ASP A 2 0.34 1.58 -15.77
N CYS A 3 1.02 1.05 -14.74
CA CYS A 3 1.50 1.82 -13.59
C CYS A 3 2.89 1.36 -13.13
N PHE A 4 3.61 2.26 -12.46
CA PHE A 4 4.90 1.98 -11.84
C PHE A 4 4.98 2.69 -10.49
N GLU A 5 5.50 2.01 -9.47
CA GLU A 5 5.76 2.58 -8.16
C GLU A 5 7.25 2.78 -7.92
N TYR A 6 7.64 4.03 -7.60
CA TYR A 6 9.01 4.35 -7.24
C TYR A 6 9.20 4.26 -5.73
N SER A 7 10.10 3.38 -5.26
CA SER A 7 10.38 3.23 -3.84
C SER A 7 11.50 4.16 -3.37
N PHE A 8 11.21 5.00 -2.36
CA PHE A 8 12.21 5.85 -1.72
C PHE A 8 13.09 5.11 -0.70
N GLY A 9 12.73 3.90 -0.31
CA GLY A 9 13.53 3.01 0.53
C GLY A 9 14.04 3.68 1.81
N ARG A 10 15.25 4.25 1.76
CA ARG A 10 15.95 4.83 2.93
C ARG A 10 15.89 6.37 3.02
N GLY A 11 14.98 7.00 2.34
CA GLY A 11 14.77 8.45 2.40
C GLY A 11 14.58 9.09 1.04
N VAL A 12 13.89 10.22 1.02
CA VAL A 12 13.61 10.98 -0.19
C VAL A 12 14.87 11.80 -0.58
N ARG A 13 15.67 11.25 -1.48
CA ARG A 13 16.95 11.85 -1.92
C ARG A 13 16.95 12.19 -3.41
N MET A 14 15.77 12.47 -3.96
CA MET A 14 15.60 12.84 -5.35
C MET A 14 15.56 14.36 -5.47
N SER A 15 16.21 14.94 -6.50
CA SER A 15 16.03 16.36 -6.83
C SER A 15 14.71 16.58 -7.56
N GLU A 16 14.19 17.80 -7.54
CA GLU A 16 12.96 18.18 -8.23
C GLU A 16 13.09 17.99 -9.74
N GLU A 17 14.22 18.38 -10.33
CA GLU A 17 14.49 18.21 -11.76
C GLU A 17 14.46 16.74 -12.18
N LYS A 18 15.00 15.85 -11.31
CA LYS A 18 14.97 14.41 -11.58
C LYS A 18 13.56 13.85 -11.47
N ALA A 19 12.76 14.32 -10.51
CA ALA A 19 11.36 13.91 -10.38
C ALA A 19 10.56 14.31 -11.62
N ILE A 20 10.70 15.53 -12.11
CA ILE A 20 10.05 16.02 -13.33
C ILE A 20 10.48 15.19 -14.55
N ALA A 21 11.77 14.95 -14.72
CA ALA A 21 12.28 14.18 -15.86
C ALA A 21 11.76 12.72 -15.87
N ILE A 22 11.63 12.09 -14.68
CA ILE A 22 11.01 10.76 -14.55
C ILE A 22 9.53 10.85 -14.97
N GLY A 23 8.80 11.84 -14.46
CA GLY A 23 7.38 12.04 -14.79
C GLY A 23 7.16 12.18 -16.29
N GLU A 24 7.93 13.03 -16.96
CA GLU A 24 7.86 13.22 -18.42
C GLU A 24 8.14 11.93 -19.19
N ALA A 25 9.16 11.16 -18.77
CA ALA A 25 9.52 9.91 -19.43
C ALA A 25 8.38 8.86 -19.33
N PHE A 26 7.75 8.71 -18.17
CA PHE A 26 6.66 7.76 -17.97
C PHE A 26 5.34 8.24 -18.61
N ALA A 27 5.03 9.52 -18.51
CA ALA A 27 3.83 10.11 -19.16
C ALA A 27 3.89 9.90 -20.69
N GLY A 28 5.06 10.04 -21.31
CA GLY A 28 5.28 9.75 -22.73
C GLY A 28 4.99 8.30 -23.14
N GLN A 29 4.92 7.37 -22.18
CA GLN A 29 4.58 5.96 -22.40
C GLN A 29 3.16 5.62 -21.91
N GLY A 30 2.42 6.60 -21.38
CA GLY A 30 1.08 6.37 -20.80
C GLY A 30 1.10 5.54 -19.51
N VAL A 31 2.20 5.57 -18.75
CA VAL A 31 2.36 4.85 -17.48
C VAL A 31 2.13 5.80 -16.31
N GLU A 32 1.21 5.44 -15.43
CA GLU A 32 0.91 6.21 -14.22
C GLU A 32 1.95 5.93 -13.12
N LEU A 33 2.26 6.97 -12.34
CA LEU A 33 3.27 6.88 -11.28
C LEU A 33 2.66 6.95 -9.89
N SER A 34 3.15 6.10 -9.02
CA SER A 34 3.00 6.18 -7.56
C SER A 34 4.37 6.16 -6.89
N VAL A 35 4.39 6.45 -5.59
CA VAL A 35 5.61 6.30 -4.80
C VAL A 35 5.34 5.54 -3.52
N HIS A 36 6.30 4.72 -3.10
CA HIS A 36 6.36 4.16 -1.76
C HIS A 36 7.29 5.01 -0.90
N ALA A 37 6.76 5.56 0.18
CA ALA A 37 7.52 6.36 1.14
C ALA A 37 8.56 5.51 1.90
N PRO A 38 9.57 6.13 2.52
CA PRO A 38 10.59 5.40 3.26
C PRO A 38 10.03 4.48 4.35
N TYR A 39 10.55 3.27 4.46
CA TYR A 39 10.06 2.26 5.42
C TYR A 39 10.40 2.57 6.90
N PHE A 40 11.04 3.70 7.20
CA PHE A 40 11.29 4.17 8.57
C PHE A 40 10.08 4.83 9.23
N ILE A 41 9.00 5.05 8.50
CA ILE A 41 7.78 5.66 9.02
C ILE A 41 7.21 4.81 10.15
N ASN A 42 6.92 5.47 11.28
CA ASN A 42 6.31 4.81 12.43
C ASN A 42 5.49 5.82 13.25
N PHE A 43 4.19 5.90 12.95
CA PHE A 43 3.29 6.81 13.66
C PHE A 43 2.94 6.34 15.08
N ALA A 44 3.30 5.12 15.50
CA ALA A 44 3.19 4.66 16.89
C ALA A 44 4.45 4.92 17.72
N ASN A 45 5.50 5.54 17.16
CA ASN A 45 6.74 5.77 17.90
C ASN A 45 6.48 6.59 19.20
N PRO A 46 6.95 6.16 20.37
CA PRO A 46 6.78 6.92 21.61
C PRO A 46 7.51 8.26 21.61
N ASP A 47 8.55 8.42 20.82
CA ASP A 47 9.33 9.63 20.66
C ASP A 47 8.68 10.56 19.61
N ASP A 48 8.27 11.75 20.04
CA ASP A 48 7.59 12.73 19.18
C ASP A 48 8.50 13.32 18.09
N GLU A 49 9.82 13.44 18.34
CA GLU A 49 10.77 13.90 17.33
C GLU A 49 10.92 12.85 16.19
N MET A 50 10.93 11.58 16.56
CA MET A 50 10.96 10.49 15.58
C MET A 50 9.63 10.38 14.80
N ALA A 51 8.52 10.65 15.47
CA ALA A 51 7.22 10.74 14.78
C ALA A 51 7.16 11.93 13.82
N ALA A 52 7.75 13.08 14.20
CA ALA A 52 7.84 14.25 13.33
C ALA A 52 8.58 13.94 12.01
N LYS A 53 9.61 13.10 12.04
CA LYS A 53 10.29 12.63 10.82
C LYS A 53 9.37 11.80 9.92
N SER A 54 8.41 11.05 10.49
CA SER A 54 7.44 10.28 9.71
C SER A 54 6.53 11.20 8.90
N TYR A 55 6.10 12.34 9.46
CA TYR A 55 5.35 13.35 8.69
C TYR A 55 6.18 13.87 7.51
N ALA A 56 7.43 14.27 7.76
CA ALA A 56 8.31 14.78 6.72
C ALA A 56 8.50 13.76 5.59
N TYR A 57 8.74 12.48 5.90
CA TYR A 57 8.90 11.45 4.89
C TYR A 57 7.66 11.30 3.99
N VAL A 58 6.45 11.33 4.57
CA VAL A 58 5.21 11.22 3.78
C VAL A 58 5.01 12.45 2.91
N LEU A 59 5.20 13.66 3.48
CA LEU A 59 5.02 14.92 2.75
C LEU A 59 6.06 15.10 1.64
N ASP A 60 7.33 14.79 1.90
CA ASP A 60 8.39 14.84 0.90
C ASP A 60 8.13 13.84 -0.24
N SER A 61 7.63 12.64 0.09
CA SER A 61 7.20 11.66 -0.91
C SER A 61 6.05 12.18 -1.75
N GLY A 62 5.07 12.84 -1.11
CA GLY A 62 3.95 13.49 -1.78
C GLY A 62 4.39 14.60 -2.74
N LYS A 63 5.33 15.45 -2.29
CA LYS A 63 5.92 16.49 -3.14
C LYS A 63 6.60 15.89 -4.38
N MET A 64 7.37 14.83 -4.20
CA MET A 64 8.09 14.20 -5.32
C MET A 64 7.13 13.55 -6.31
N VAL A 65 6.14 12.77 -5.84
CA VAL A 65 5.20 12.14 -6.77
C VAL A 65 4.34 13.15 -7.50
N LYS A 66 3.98 14.26 -6.87
CA LYS A 66 3.27 15.38 -7.53
C LYS A 66 4.10 15.97 -8.68
N LEU A 67 5.41 16.15 -8.47
CA LEU A 67 6.34 16.60 -9.52
C LEU A 67 6.50 15.55 -10.63
N MET A 68 6.38 14.28 -10.32
CA MET A 68 6.34 13.18 -11.31
C MET A 68 5.02 13.10 -12.07
N GLY A 69 4.00 13.91 -11.74
CA GLY A 69 2.67 13.82 -12.32
C GLY A 69 1.81 12.67 -11.77
N GLY A 70 2.23 12.02 -10.70
CA GLY A 70 1.46 11.01 -9.98
C GLY A 70 0.68 11.60 -8.80
N GLU A 71 -0.19 10.77 -8.20
CA GLU A 71 -1.09 11.23 -7.13
C GLU A 71 -1.13 10.31 -5.90
N ARG A 72 -0.31 9.24 -5.85
CA ARG A 72 -0.41 8.21 -4.81
C ARG A 72 0.88 8.08 -4.01
N VAL A 73 0.74 8.05 -2.69
CA VAL A 73 1.85 7.83 -1.74
C VAL A 73 1.50 6.64 -0.86
N VAL A 74 2.18 5.52 -1.04
CA VAL A 74 2.06 4.35 -0.16
C VAL A 74 3.00 4.52 1.03
N PHE A 75 2.59 4.11 2.22
CA PHE A 75 3.42 4.13 3.42
C PHE A 75 3.01 3.07 4.45
N HIS A 76 3.99 2.54 5.16
CA HIS A 76 3.78 1.71 6.34
C HIS A 76 3.27 2.57 7.49
N PRO A 77 2.13 2.26 8.14
CA PRO A 77 1.60 3.15 9.17
C PRO A 77 2.42 3.13 10.46
N ALA A 78 2.74 1.96 10.99
CA ALA A 78 3.46 1.86 12.26
C ALA A 78 3.98 0.47 12.59
N ALA A 79 4.87 0.42 13.60
CA ALA A 79 5.23 -0.79 14.32
C ALA A 79 4.73 -0.68 15.76
N GLN A 80 4.19 -1.77 16.32
CA GLN A 80 3.64 -1.79 17.68
C GLN A 80 4.68 -1.42 18.76
N GLY A 81 5.93 -1.84 18.57
CA GLY A 81 6.99 -1.62 19.56
C GLY A 81 6.72 -2.37 20.86
N LYS A 82 6.89 -1.67 22.00
CA LYS A 82 6.65 -2.20 23.35
C LYS A 82 5.24 -1.85 23.89
N ALA A 83 4.49 -1.03 23.19
CA ALA A 83 3.14 -0.64 23.59
C ALA A 83 2.13 -1.77 23.42
N GLY A 84 1.00 -1.67 24.10
CA GLY A 84 -0.16 -2.52 23.79
C GLY A 84 -0.68 -2.25 22.38
N ARG A 85 -1.29 -3.24 21.75
CA ARG A 85 -1.77 -3.12 20.36
C ARG A 85 -2.70 -1.93 20.18
N GLU A 86 -3.74 -1.85 20.99
CA GLU A 86 -4.74 -0.78 20.88
C GLU A 86 -4.14 0.61 21.20
N GLU A 87 -3.20 0.70 22.11
CA GLU A 87 -2.46 1.94 22.39
C GLU A 87 -1.67 2.41 21.17
N ALA A 88 -0.95 1.49 20.49
CA ALA A 88 -0.19 1.80 19.29
C ALA A 88 -1.11 2.19 18.12
N VAL A 89 -2.25 1.51 17.95
CA VAL A 89 -3.27 1.85 16.95
C VAL A 89 -3.88 3.22 17.23
N GLY A 90 -4.29 3.51 18.47
CA GLY A 90 -4.84 4.81 18.86
C GLY A 90 -3.86 5.96 18.62
N LYS A 91 -2.57 5.76 18.98
CA LYS A 91 -1.51 6.76 18.74
C LYS A 91 -1.27 6.98 17.24
N THR A 92 -1.31 5.92 16.44
CA THR A 92 -1.22 6.01 14.98
C THR A 92 -2.38 6.83 14.42
N GLU A 93 -3.60 6.56 14.87
CA GLU A 93 -4.80 7.29 14.45
C GLU A 93 -4.73 8.79 14.78
N GLU A 94 -4.33 9.15 16.00
CA GLU A 94 -4.14 10.54 16.40
C GLU A 94 -3.14 11.27 15.49
N ARG A 95 -2.02 10.63 15.17
CA ARG A 95 -1.00 11.19 14.30
C ARG A 95 -1.38 11.24 12.83
N LEU A 96 -2.19 10.31 12.36
CA LEU A 96 -2.76 10.41 11.02
C LEU A 96 -3.73 11.58 10.88
N LYS A 97 -4.45 11.97 11.94
CA LYS A 97 -5.25 13.21 11.96
C LYS A 97 -4.34 14.45 11.80
N ILE A 98 -3.20 14.46 12.46
CA ILE A 98 -2.19 15.54 12.32
C ILE A 98 -1.57 15.52 10.90
N LEU A 99 -1.24 14.34 10.38
CA LEU A 99 -0.73 14.21 8.99
C LEU A 99 -1.73 14.74 7.98
N ARG A 100 -3.03 14.44 8.14
CA ARG A 100 -4.09 15.00 7.30
C ARG A 100 -4.04 16.53 7.29
N ASP A 101 -3.91 17.16 8.45
CA ASP A 101 -3.85 18.63 8.54
C ASP A 101 -2.62 19.17 7.79
N TYR A 102 -1.47 18.51 7.89
CA TYR A 102 -0.28 18.86 7.10
C TYR A 102 -0.47 18.64 5.60
N ILE A 103 -1.16 17.59 5.17
CA ILE A 103 -1.49 17.34 3.75
C ILE A 103 -2.30 18.51 3.20
N TYR A 104 -3.33 18.96 3.93
CA TYR A 104 -4.15 20.11 3.53
C TYR A 104 -3.36 21.44 3.51
N LEU A 105 -2.49 21.66 4.52
CA LEU A 105 -1.62 22.83 4.59
C LEU A 105 -0.59 22.91 3.45
N ASN A 106 -0.29 21.80 2.79
CA ASN A 106 0.64 21.71 1.66
C ASN A 106 -0.07 21.57 0.30
N ASP A 107 -1.37 21.86 0.21
CA ASP A 107 -2.17 21.76 -1.01
C ASP A 107 -2.06 20.39 -1.71
N MET A 108 -2.13 19.30 -0.92
CA MET A 108 -2.03 17.91 -1.39
C MET A 108 -3.34 17.11 -1.19
N GLN A 109 -4.45 17.76 -0.85
CA GLN A 109 -5.73 17.10 -0.54
C GLN A 109 -6.36 16.35 -1.71
N ASP A 110 -5.96 16.68 -2.94
CA ASP A 110 -6.42 15.99 -4.17
C ASP A 110 -5.64 14.68 -4.44
N MET A 111 -4.60 14.40 -3.64
CA MET A 111 -3.79 13.19 -3.73
C MET A 111 -4.37 12.07 -2.86
N LYS A 112 -3.86 10.86 -3.02
CA LYS A 112 -4.22 9.68 -2.24
C LYS A 112 -3.03 9.23 -1.40
N PHE A 113 -3.18 9.28 -0.10
CA PHE A 113 -2.19 8.77 0.86
C PHE A 113 -2.65 7.39 1.31
N CYS A 114 -1.84 6.38 1.02
CA CYS A 114 -2.24 4.98 1.05
C CYS A 114 -1.55 4.23 2.21
N PRO A 115 -2.14 4.19 3.43
CA PRO A 115 -1.63 3.33 4.49
C PRO A 115 -1.76 1.87 4.06
N GLU A 116 -0.69 1.10 4.27
CA GLU A 116 -0.57 -0.26 3.75
C GLU A 116 -0.91 -1.33 4.79
N THR A 117 -1.58 -2.41 4.35
CA THR A 117 -1.74 -3.62 5.16
C THR A 117 -0.41 -4.33 5.33
N MET A 118 -0.09 -4.73 6.58
CA MET A 118 1.26 -5.20 6.95
C MET A 118 1.32 -6.70 7.25
N GLY A 119 2.38 -7.35 6.77
CA GLY A 119 2.56 -8.81 6.87
C GLY A 119 3.09 -9.32 8.22
N LYS A 120 3.87 -8.53 8.97
CA LYS A 120 4.43 -8.94 10.27
C LYS A 120 3.44 -8.67 11.40
N LEU A 121 3.28 -9.61 12.33
CA LEU A 121 2.36 -9.46 13.47
C LEU A 121 2.69 -8.24 14.36
N ALA A 122 3.97 -7.88 14.46
CA ALA A 122 4.43 -6.73 15.24
C ALA A 122 4.22 -5.37 14.54
N GLN A 123 3.79 -5.35 13.28
CA GLN A 123 3.44 -4.12 12.57
C GLN A 123 1.93 -3.84 12.70
N ILE A 124 1.58 -2.55 12.77
CA ILE A 124 0.21 -2.06 12.71
C ILE A 124 -0.21 -2.02 11.24
N GLY A 125 -1.35 -2.62 10.91
CA GLY A 125 -1.83 -2.69 9.52
C GLY A 125 -2.60 -3.99 9.23
N THR A 126 -3.51 -4.43 10.11
CA THR A 126 -4.55 -5.39 9.71
C THR A 126 -5.54 -4.71 8.78
N VAL A 127 -6.38 -5.48 8.10
CA VAL A 127 -7.44 -4.93 7.24
C VAL A 127 -8.31 -3.95 8.02
N GLU A 128 -8.72 -4.31 9.23
CA GLU A 128 -9.58 -3.48 10.10
C GLU A 128 -8.87 -2.20 10.55
N GLU A 129 -7.59 -2.28 10.88
CA GLU A 129 -6.79 -1.12 11.28
C GLU A 129 -6.62 -0.14 10.10
N ILE A 130 -6.35 -0.63 8.90
CA ILE A 130 -6.25 0.21 7.70
C ILE A 130 -7.59 0.86 7.37
N VAL A 131 -8.69 0.11 7.47
CA VAL A 131 -10.05 0.68 7.32
C VAL A 131 -10.29 1.78 8.36
N ARG A 132 -9.94 1.56 9.62
CA ARG A 132 -10.04 2.56 10.68
C ARG A 132 -9.25 3.83 10.36
N PHE A 133 -8.04 3.70 9.82
CA PHE A 133 -7.21 4.83 9.41
C PHE A 133 -7.81 5.58 8.20
N CYS A 134 -8.29 4.86 7.21
CA CYS A 134 -8.94 5.47 6.04
C CYS A 134 -10.25 6.19 6.37
N LYS A 135 -10.93 5.84 7.47
CA LYS A 135 -12.12 6.56 7.94
C LYS A 135 -11.83 7.95 8.51
N ILE A 136 -10.58 8.27 8.84
CA ILE A 136 -10.19 9.58 9.37
C ILE A 136 -10.51 10.69 8.36
N ASP A 137 -10.22 10.44 7.06
CA ASP A 137 -10.42 11.44 6.01
C ASP A 137 -10.41 10.78 4.62
N PRO A 138 -11.15 11.32 3.64
CA PRO A 138 -11.12 10.83 2.24
C PRO A 138 -9.75 10.85 1.56
N VAL A 139 -8.80 11.64 2.02
CA VAL A 139 -7.42 11.68 1.52
C VAL A 139 -6.69 10.34 1.72
N TYR A 140 -7.14 9.55 2.69
CA TYR A 140 -6.62 8.21 2.92
C TYR A 140 -7.38 7.18 2.10
N THR A 141 -6.67 6.50 1.22
CA THR A 141 -7.16 5.36 0.42
C THR A 141 -6.31 4.15 0.78
N PRO A 142 -6.87 2.96 1.01
CA PRO A 142 -6.05 1.84 1.45
C PRO A 142 -5.06 1.40 0.38
N CYS A 143 -3.86 1.01 0.82
CA CYS A 143 -3.00 0.10 0.07
C CYS A 143 -3.21 -1.31 0.62
N VAL A 144 -3.75 -2.20 -0.19
CA VAL A 144 -4.04 -3.58 0.18
C VAL A 144 -2.95 -4.47 -0.37
N ASP A 145 -1.99 -4.86 0.46
CA ASP A 145 -1.02 -5.91 0.10
C ASP A 145 -1.60 -7.28 0.44
N PHE A 146 -1.96 -8.03 -0.60
CA PHE A 146 -2.54 -9.35 -0.47
C PHE A 146 -1.53 -10.40 -0.03
N GLY A 147 -0.26 -10.23 -0.38
CA GLY A 147 0.83 -11.05 0.13
C GLY A 147 1.00 -10.89 1.64
N HIS A 148 0.99 -9.64 2.13
CA HIS A 148 1.05 -9.31 3.54
C HIS A 148 -0.13 -9.90 4.33
N ILE A 149 -1.37 -9.73 3.84
CA ILE A 149 -2.56 -10.32 4.48
C ILE A 149 -2.40 -11.83 4.56
N ASN A 150 -2.07 -12.49 3.44
CA ASN A 150 -1.88 -13.94 3.41
C ASN A 150 -0.80 -14.42 4.38
N ALA A 151 0.33 -13.73 4.46
CA ALA A 151 1.43 -14.07 5.35
C ALA A 151 1.05 -13.87 6.83
N ARG A 152 0.41 -12.75 7.16
CA ARG A 152 -0.06 -12.44 8.51
C ARG A 152 -1.06 -13.46 9.02
N GLU A 153 -1.97 -13.88 8.16
CA GLU A 153 -3.06 -14.80 8.46
C GLU A 153 -2.69 -16.28 8.14
N GLN A 154 -1.40 -16.59 8.00
CA GLN A 154 -0.86 -17.95 7.86
C GLN A 154 -1.45 -18.71 6.66
N GLY A 155 -1.59 -18.06 5.51
CA GLY A 155 -2.08 -18.67 4.28
C GLY A 155 -3.60 -18.67 4.15
N SER A 156 -4.26 -17.57 4.51
CA SER A 156 -5.72 -17.44 4.50
C SER A 156 -6.33 -17.18 3.12
N LEU A 157 -5.56 -16.65 2.16
CA LEU A 157 -6.08 -16.28 0.83
C LEU A 157 -5.90 -17.42 -0.17
N LYS A 158 -6.89 -18.30 -0.28
CA LYS A 158 -6.86 -19.52 -1.13
C LYS A 158 -7.94 -19.53 -2.20
N THR A 159 -9.13 -19.06 -1.85
CA THR A 159 -10.33 -19.12 -2.71
C THR A 159 -10.80 -17.72 -3.10
N VAL A 160 -11.68 -17.63 -4.09
CA VAL A 160 -12.32 -16.36 -4.47
C VAL A 160 -13.08 -15.74 -3.30
N GLU A 161 -13.75 -16.56 -2.49
CA GLU A 161 -14.52 -16.14 -1.31
C GLU A 161 -13.65 -15.50 -0.25
N ASP A 162 -12.40 -15.95 -0.09
CA ASP A 162 -11.45 -15.35 0.85
C ASP A 162 -11.14 -13.90 0.47
N TYR A 163 -10.96 -13.62 -0.81
CA TYR A 163 -10.75 -12.25 -1.31
C TYR A 163 -12.03 -11.43 -1.28
N LEU A 164 -13.16 -12.02 -1.71
CA LEU A 164 -14.45 -11.33 -1.70
C LEU A 164 -14.83 -10.86 -0.31
N SER A 165 -14.62 -11.69 0.72
CA SER A 165 -15.00 -11.32 2.10
C SER A 165 -14.23 -10.08 2.59
N ARG A 166 -12.93 -9.98 2.30
CA ARG A 166 -12.10 -8.83 2.71
C ARG A 166 -12.41 -7.58 1.89
N LEU A 167 -12.52 -7.74 0.57
CA LEU A 167 -12.83 -6.62 -0.32
C LEU A 167 -14.24 -6.08 -0.08
N SER A 168 -15.25 -6.95 0.10
CA SER A 168 -16.62 -6.51 0.41
C SER A 168 -16.67 -5.77 1.75
N TYR A 169 -16.00 -6.28 2.79
CA TYR A 169 -15.88 -5.58 4.06
C TYR A 169 -15.31 -4.17 3.89
N MET A 170 -14.23 -4.02 3.10
CA MET A 170 -13.63 -2.70 2.86
C MET A 170 -14.54 -1.79 2.04
N VAL A 171 -15.28 -2.34 1.06
CA VAL A 171 -16.28 -1.60 0.28
C VAL A 171 -17.43 -1.13 1.17
N ASP A 172 -17.94 -1.98 2.06
CA ASP A 172 -19.01 -1.63 2.99
C ASP A 172 -18.60 -0.53 3.97
N GLU A 173 -17.35 -0.56 4.44
CA GLU A 173 -16.83 0.37 5.44
C GLU A 173 -16.34 1.72 4.88
N LEU A 174 -15.77 1.72 3.67
CA LEU A 174 -15.14 2.91 3.05
C LEU A 174 -15.93 3.47 1.87
N GLY A 175 -16.90 2.73 1.35
CA GLY A 175 -17.70 3.08 0.20
C GLY A 175 -17.08 2.64 -1.13
N TYR A 176 -17.93 2.28 -2.08
CA TYR A 176 -17.54 1.74 -3.38
C TYR A 176 -16.63 2.69 -4.18
N GLU A 177 -16.95 3.98 -4.24
CA GLU A 177 -16.19 4.96 -5.04
C GLU A 177 -14.74 5.10 -4.56
N ARG A 178 -14.48 5.01 -3.24
CA ARG A 178 -13.12 5.02 -2.70
C ARG A 178 -12.38 3.72 -3.02
N MET A 179 -13.09 2.60 -2.91
CA MET A 179 -12.52 1.29 -3.15
C MET A 179 -12.38 0.94 -4.63
N LYS A 180 -13.15 1.57 -5.52
CA LYS A 180 -13.12 1.26 -6.95
C LYS A 180 -11.71 1.30 -7.54
N HIS A 181 -10.91 2.30 -7.15
CA HIS A 181 -9.55 2.50 -7.61
C HIS A 181 -8.53 2.53 -6.44
N PHE A 182 -8.67 1.60 -5.49
CA PHE A 182 -7.73 1.50 -4.38
C PHE A 182 -6.31 1.14 -4.86
N HIS A 183 -5.33 1.29 -4.00
CA HIS A 183 -3.96 0.82 -4.26
C HIS A 183 -3.79 -0.61 -3.79
N ALA A 184 -3.09 -1.44 -4.54
CA ALA A 184 -2.85 -2.83 -4.19
C ALA A 184 -1.40 -3.23 -4.47
N HIS A 185 -0.84 -4.01 -3.55
CA HIS A 185 0.39 -4.75 -3.77
C HIS A 185 0.10 -6.25 -3.88
N PHE A 186 0.90 -6.92 -4.67
CA PHE A 186 0.78 -8.36 -4.81
C PHE A 186 2.14 -9.02 -5.03
N SER A 187 2.42 -10.03 -4.23
CA SER A 187 3.48 -11.02 -4.45
C SER A 187 3.17 -12.28 -3.66
N LYS A 188 3.82 -13.39 -3.99
CA LYS A 188 3.88 -14.52 -3.06
C LYS A 188 4.82 -14.16 -1.91
N ILE A 189 4.50 -14.61 -0.69
CA ILE A 189 5.30 -14.28 0.50
C ILE A 189 5.58 -15.53 1.33
N MET A 190 6.86 -15.76 1.61
CA MET A 190 7.25 -16.70 2.66
C MET A 190 6.86 -16.15 4.02
N TYR A 191 6.25 -16.97 4.86
CA TYR A 191 5.84 -16.57 6.20
C TYR A 191 6.21 -17.60 7.27
N SER A 192 6.21 -17.17 8.50
CA SER A 192 6.42 -17.97 9.71
C SER A 192 5.31 -17.66 10.72
N ALA A 193 5.35 -18.27 11.89
CA ALA A 193 4.42 -17.93 12.98
C ALA A 193 4.45 -16.44 13.41
N LYS A 194 5.43 -15.65 12.95
CA LYS A 194 5.51 -14.19 13.19
C LYS A 194 5.00 -13.36 12.01
N GLY A 195 4.41 -14.01 11.01
CA GLY A 195 3.96 -13.39 9.75
C GLY A 195 5.05 -13.39 8.68
N GLU A 196 5.07 -12.37 7.84
CA GLU A 196 5.96 -12.19 6.70
C GLU A 196 7.44 -12.40 7.04
N VAL A 197 8.14 -13.10 6.15
CA VAL A 197 9.59 -13.30 6.17
C VAL A 197 10.25 -12.60 4.98
N LYS A 198 9.78 -12.86 3.74
CA LYS A 198 10.30 -12.24 2.52
C LYS A 198 9.33 -12.40 1.36
N HIS A 199 9.36 -11.45 0.44
CA HIS A 199 8.70 -11.56 -0.86
C HIS A 199 9.35 -12.64 -1.72
N LEU A 200 8.54 -13.33 -2.48
CA LEU A 200 8.89 -14.38 -3.43
C LEU A 200 8.46 -13.98 -4.83
N THR A 201 8.63 -14.87 -5.79
CA THR A 201 8.17 -14.70 -7.17
C THR A 201 7.01 -15.64 -7.48
N PHE A 202 6.35 -15.45 -8.61
CA PHE A 202 5.27 -16.35 -9.06
C PHE A 202 5.76 -17.79 -9.31
N ALA A 203 7.06 -17.98 -9.53
CA ALA A 203 7.64 -19.32 -9.67
C ALA A 203 7.65 -20.14 -8.37
N ASP A 204 7.42 -19.54 -7.20
CA ASP A 204 7.33 -20.29 -5.95
C ASP A 204 6.06 -21.15 -5.93
N THR A 205 6.22 -22.40 -5.50
CA THR A 205 5.13 -23.39 -5.46
C THR A 205 4.72 -23.81 -4.04
N VAL A 206 5.40 -23.25 -3.03
CA VAL A 206 5.18 -23.58 -1.61
C VAL A 206 4.27 -22.55 -0.94
N TYR A 207 4.52 -21.29 -1.23
CA TYR A 207 3.79 -20.16 -0.63
C TYR A 207 2.88 -19.49 -1.65
N GLY A 208 1.79 -18.90 -1.15
CA GLY A 208 0.86 -18.04 -1.90
C GLY A 208 1.03 -16.57 -1.49
N PRO A 209 0.02 -15.77 -1.79
CA PRO A 209 -1.26 -16.17 -2.41
C PRO A 209 -1.15 -16.36 -3.94
N GLU A 210 -2.20 -16.94 -4.55
CA GLU A 210 -2.32 -16.99 -6.02
C GLU A 210 -3.15 -15.81 -6.54
N PHE A 211 -2.75 -15.26 -7.70
CA PHE A 211 -3.40 -14.06 -8.25
C PHE A 211 -4.76 -14.35 -8.91
N TYR A 212 -4.94 -15.53 -9.49
CA TYR A 212 -6.15 -15.87 -10.24
C TYR A 212 -7.46 -15.71 -9.43
N PRO A 213 -7.56 -16.19 -8.18
CA PRO A 213 -8.75 -15.95 -7.35
C PRO A 213 -9.00 -14.46 -7.04
N LEU A 214 -7.95 -13.66 -6.84
CA LEU A 214 -8.06 -12.23 -6.67
C LEU A 214 -8.64 -11.56 -7.92
N ALA A 215 -8.13 -11.91 -9.10
CA ALA A 215 -8.60 -11.35 -10.36
C ALA A 215 -10.10 -11.60 -10.59
N ILE A 216 -10.60 -12.80 -10.25
CA ILE A 216 -12.03 -13.11 -10.27
C ILE A 216 -12.81 -12.22 -9.28
N ALA A 217 -12.34 -12.10 -8.04
CA ALA A 217 -13.00 -11.29 -7.02
C ALA A 217 -13.10 -9.81 -7.44
N LEU A 218 -12.03 -9.26 -8.01
CA LEU A 218 -12.00 -7.88 -8.53
C LEU A 218 -13.03 -7.69 -9.66
N LYS A 219 -13.13 -8.64 -10.60
CA LYS A 219 -14.13 -8.60 -11.68
C LYS A 219 -15.55 -8.67 -11.14
N GLN A 220 -15.84 -9.55 -10.19
CA GLN A 220 -17.17 -9.69 -9.57
C GLN A 220 -17.62 -8.41 -8.86
N LEU A 221 -16.70 -7.77 -8.12
CA LEU A 221 -16.97 -6.52 -7.42
C LEU A 221 -16.82 -5.28 -8.30
N LYS A 222 -16.42 -5.43 -9.57
CA LYS A 222 -16.13 -4.34 -10.52
C LYS A 222 -15.13 -3.32 -9.97
N LEU A 223 -14.15 -3.80 -9.20
CA LEU A 223 -13.04 -3.00 -8.69
C LEU A 223 -11.91 -2.96 -9.71
N GLN A 224 -11.23 -1.83 -9.81
CA GLN A 224 -10.17 -1.55 -10.78
C GLN A 224 -8.95 -0.91 -10.06
N PRO A 225 -8.32 -1.64 -9.12
CA PRO A 225 -7.20 -1.10 -8.37
C PRO A 225 -5.97 -0.87 -9.23
N TYR A 226 -5.08 0.00 -8.74
CA TYR A 226 -3.69 0.03 -9.17
C TYR A 226 -2.97 -1.14 -8.50
N ILE A 227 -2.47 -2.10 -9.28
CA ILE A 227 -1.80 -3.29 -8.74
C ILE A 227 -0.31 -3.23 -9.08
N VAL A 228 0.52 -3.17 -8.05
CA VAL A 228 1.98 -3.19 -8.15
C VAL A 228 2.51 -4.56 -7.71
N SER A 229 3.44 -5.11 -8.49
CA SER A 229 4.13 -6.35 -8.13
C SER A 229 5.30 -6.07 -7.20
N GLU A 230 5.34 -6.73 -6.05
CA GLU A 230 6.47 -6.72 -5.12
C GLU A 230 7.31 -8.01 -5.16
N SER A 231 7.21 -8.76 -6.25
CA SER A 231 7.99 -9.99 -6.45
C SER A 231 9.50 -9.74 -6.41
N ALA A 232 10.23 -10.59 -5.71
CA ALA A 232 11.66 -10.40 -5.47
C ALA A 232 12.50 -10.62 -6.74
N GLY A 233 12.70 -9.57 -7.53
CA GLY A 233 13.56 -9.56 -8.72
C GLY A 233 12.86 -9.86 -10.05
N THR A 234 11.58 -10.23 -10.05
CA THR A 234 10.76 -10.50 -11.25
C THR A 234 9.51 -9.61 -11.31
N GLN A 235 9.61 -8.37 -10.79
CA GLN A 235 8.47 -7.45 -10.70
C GLN A 235 7.77 -7.23 -12.04
N ILE A 236 8.55 -7.03 -13.11
CA ILE A 236 8.03 -6.73 -14.44
C ILE A 236 7.34 -7.95 -15.05
N GLU A 237 7.98 -9.11 -14.97
CA GLU A 237 7.48 -10.38 -15.50
C GLU A 237 6.20 -10.80 -14.78
N ASP A 238 6.21 -10.75 -13.46
CA ASP A 238 5.07 -11.15 -12.63
C ASP A 238 3.90 -10.14 -12.76
N ALA A 239 4.19 -8.85 -12.92
CA ALA A 239 3.16 -7.85 -13.25
C ALA A 239 2.54 -8.10 -14.64
N GLY A 240 3.35 -8.47 -15.63
CA GLY A 240 2.87 -8.90 -16.94
C GLY A 240 1.99 -10.12 -16.87
N GLU A 241 2.33 -11.10 -16.03
CA GLU A 241 1.51 -12.29 -15.81
C GLU A 241 0.19 -11.94 -15.11
N MET A 242 0.19 -11.07 -14.10
CA MET A 242 -1.05 -10.58 -13.48
C MET A 242 -1.98 -9.93 -14.50
N LYS A 243 -1.44 -9.06 -15.36
CA LYS A 243 -2.22 -8.42 -16.44
C LYS A 243 -2.81 -9.47 -17.39
N ARG A 244 -2.01 -10.44 -17.84
CA ARG A 244 -2.46 -11.52 -18.73
C ARG A 244 -3.58 -12.35 -18.09
N ILE A 245 -3.45 -12.72 -16.81
CA ILE A 245 -4.50 -13.45 -16.08
C ILE A 245 -5.78 -12.62 -16.02
N TYR A 246 -5.69 -11.35 -15.65
CA TYR A 246 -6.86 -10.46 -15.51
C TYR A 246 -7.58 -10.24 -16.85
N GLU A 247 -6.85 -10.08 -17.94
CA GLU A 247 -7.40 -9.87 -19.29
C GLU A 247 -8.03 -11.17 -19.88
N SER A 248 -7.62 -12.34 -19.40
CA SER A 248 -8.17 -13.64 -19.85
C SER A 248 -9.52 -13.99 -19.25
N LEU A 249 -9.98 -13.26 -18.23
CA LEU A 249 -11.27 -13.39 -17.56
C LEU A 249 -12.33 -12.46 -18.18
#